data_bb1d838adfefb31c77a64f1ac742aead
#
_entry.id   bb1d838adfefb31c77a64f1ac742aead
#
_cell.length_a   1.000
_cell.length_b   1.000
_cell.length_c   1.000
_cell.angle_alpha   90.00
_cell.angle_beta   90.00
_cell.angle_gamma   90.00
#
_symmetry.space_group_name_H-M   'P 1'
#
loop_
_entity.id
_entity.type
_entity.pdbx_description
1 polymer ?
#
loop_
_entity_poly.entity_id
_entity_poly.type
_entity_poly.pdbx_seq_one_letter_code
_entity_poly.pdbx_strand_id
1 'polypeptide(L)'
;MKNLQPQAVWNHFHSLTQIPRPSGKKEEVTAFLADFGRSLGLETIVDSMGNVIVRKPASPGYENHPGVILQGHSDMVPQKNNDTVFDFEKDPIEAYIDGEWVTAKGTTLGADNGIGVAAAMAILADKDAVHPPLEMLVTVDEETGMYGAFALEGGMLQGKTLLNLDSEAEGELYVGCAGGVDTTAKFAYTPVEVEEGDVALKVSITGCKGGHSGCDIHLQRANANKLLFRFLKDAVANLEARLASVEGGSLRNAIPREASAIITVPAEGVEDIMDLVAECEDLFVAEYDGVEDNIRLTAEEVSCPTTELPEDVQDFLIHAITACPHGVYRVIPEMPDVVETSNNLAMLTTADNCVTVYCLTRSSVESRKEELQEIIHSVFAMAGAEVEFSGSYPGWKPNLKSHILDVMKTTYQANYGVEPRVIIIHAGLECGIIGRNYPHMDMISFGPTIKYPHSPDERVNIATVAKFYEYLLATLRAL
;
A
#
# COMPACT_ATOMS: atom_id res chain seq x y z
N MET A 1 -29.76 1.39 -8.77
CA MET A 1 -28.83 2.30 -9.50
C MET A 1 -29.37 2.87 -10.81
N LYS A 2 -30.42 2.28 -11.44
CA LYS A 2 -30.90 2.64 -12.81
C LYS A 2 -31.30 4.11 -13.06
N ASN A 3 -31.52 4.89 -12.01
CA ASN A 3 -31.92 6.32 -12.14
C ASN A 3 -30.83 7.30 -11.71
N LEU A 4 -29.63 6.82 -11.36
CA LEU A 4 -28.51 7.67 -10.99
C LEU A 4 -27.89 8.33 -12.21
N GLN A 5 -27.32 9.53 -12.01
CA GLN A 5 -26.61 10.27 -13.07
C GLN A 5 -25.10 10.32 -12.73
N PRO A 6 -24.22 10.21 -13.75
CA PRO A 6 -24.50 9.95 -15.17
C PRO A 6 -24.93 8.49 -15.39
N GLN A 7 -26.08 8.33 -16.05
CA GLN A 7 -26.71 7.01 -16.22
C GLN A 7 -25.79 5.99 -16.93
N ALA A 8 -24.98 6.43 -17.89
CA ALA A 8 -24.07 5.55 -18.61
C ALA A 8 -23.04 4.91 -17.68
N VAL A 9 -22.42 5.67 -16.79
CA VAL A 9 -21.45 5.17 -15.80
C VAL A 9 -22.10 4.15 -14.88
N TRP A 10 -23.26 4.49 -14.31
CA TRP A 10 -23.96 3.59 -13.38
C TRP A 10 -24.51 2.32 -14.04
N ASN A 11 -24.86 2.38 -15.32
CA ASN A 11 -25.24 1.18 -16.07
C ASN A 11 -24.06 0.24 -16.29
N HIS A 12 -22.88 0.78 -16.69
CA HIS A 12 -21.68 -0.04 -16.83
C HIS A 12 -21.19 -0.57 -15.49
N PHE A 13 -21.20 0.25 -14.44
CA PHE A 13 -20.88 -0.21 -13.10
C PHE A 13 -21.81 -1.35 -12.64
N HIS A 14 -23.11 -1.20 -12.86
CA HIS A 14 -24.06 -2.29 -12.57
C HIS A 14 -23.73 -3.56 -13.36
N SER A 15 -23.34 -3.45 -14.63
CA SER A 15 -22.94 -4.64 -15.40
C SER A 15 -21.70 -5.31 -14.79
N LEU A 16 -20.71 -4.55 -14.34
CA LEU A 16 -19.52 -5.06 -13.67
C LEU A 16 -19.86 -5.74 -12.32
N THR A 17 -20.82 -5.20 -11.55
CA THR A 17 -21.26 -5.85 -10.30
C THR A 17 -21.96 -7.20 -10.51
N GLN A 18 -22.40 -7.51 -11.73
CA GLN A 18 -23.04 -8.78 -12.07
C GLN A 18 -22.04 -9.86 -12.48
N ILE A 19 -20.78 -9.52 -12.62
CA ILE A 19 -19.71 -10.44 -13.01
C ILE A 19 -18.80 -10.70 -11.82
N PRO A 20 -18.68 -11.95 -11.35
CA PRO A 20 -17.70 -12.35 -10.35
C PRO A 20 -16.28 -12.00 -10.84
N ARG A 21 -15.59 -11.15 -10.07
CA ARG A 21 -14.26 -10.64 -10.44
C ARG A 21 -13.31 -10.47 -9.25
N PRO A 22 -13.32 -11.40 -8.26
CA PRO A 22 -12.33 -11.33 -7.20
C PRO A 22 -10.93 -11.50 -7.80
N SER A 23 -9.92 -10.90 -7.18
CA SER A 23 -8.52 -11.07 -7.58
C SER A 23 -8.17 -12.56 -7.76
N GLY A 24 -7.44 -12.89 -8.82
CA GLY A 24 -7.15 -14.26 -9.24
C GLY A 24 -8.22 -14.92 -10.12
N LYS A 25 -9.39 -14.32 -10.32
CA LYS A 25 -10.51 -14.81 -11.18
C LYS A 25 -10.84 -13.80 -12.26
N LYS A 26 -10.02 -13.73 -13.27
CA LYS A 26 -10.05 -12.68 -14.30
C LYS A 26 -10.76 -13.06 -15.59
N GLU A 27 -11.00 -14.35 -15.85
CA GLU A 27 -11.42 -14.83 -17.16
C GLU A 27 -12.75 -14.25 -17.62
N GLU A 28 -13.75 -14.20 -16.73
CA GLU A 28 -15.10 -13.72 -17.08
C GLU A 28 -15.13 -12.19 -17.31
N VAL A 29 -14.48 -11.42 -16.44
CA VAL A 29 -14.44 -9.95 -16.58
C VAL A 29 -13.57 -9.54 -17.77
N THR A 30 -12.46 -10.24 -18.04
CA THR A 30 -11.63 -10.05 -19.25
C THR A 30 -12.46 -10.31 -20.51
N ALA A 31 -13.19 -11.41 -20.58
CA ALA A 31 -14.07 -11.71 -21.69
C ALA A 31 -15.15 -10.65 -21.88
N PHE A 32 -15.80 -10.23 -20.80
CA PHE A 32 -16.81 -9.18 -20.81
C PHE A 32 -16.28 -7.86 -21.38
N LEU A 33 -15.13 -7.39 -20.91
CA LEU A 33 -14.49 -6.15 -21.35
C LEU A 33 -14.04 -6.24 -22.81
N ALA A 34 -13.50 -7.37 -23.23
CA ALA A 34 -13.12 -7.60 -24.62
C ALA A 34 -14.34 -7.61 -25.56
N ASP A 35 -15.42 -8.29 -25.16
CA ASP A 35 -16.67 -8.33 -25.92
C ASP A 35 -17.36 -6.95 -25.97
N PHE A 36 -17.26 -6.17 -24.91
CA PHE A 36 -17.70 -4.78 -24.91
C PHE A 36 -16.99 -3.97 -26.01
N GLY A 37 -15.65 -3.98 -26.04
CA GLY A 37 -14.88 -3.28 -27.07
C GLY A 37 -15.23 -3.72 -28.50
N ARG A 38 -15.32 -5.03 -28.73
CA ARG A 38 -15.72 -5.64 -30.02
C ARG A 38 -17.15 -5.26 -30.42
N SER A 39 -18.08 -5.19 -29.47
CA SER A 39 -19.48 -4.81 -29.75
C SER A 39 -19.61 -3.39 -30.26
N LEU A 40 -18.69 -2.50 -29.89
CA LEU A 40 -18.59 -1.14 -30.40
C LEU A 40 -17.87 -1.04 -31.78
N GLY A 41 -17.36 -2.15 -32.30
CA GLY A 41 -16.54 -2.19 -33.51
C GLY A 41 -15.13 -1.61 -33.31
N LEU A 42 -14.64 -1.54 -32.09
CA LEU A 42 -13.33 -0.99 -31.73
C LEU A 42 -12.24 -2.04 -31.75
N GLU A 43 -11.02 -1.64 -32.11
CA GLU A 43 -9.84 -2.50 -31.96
C GLU A 43 -9.70 -2.90 -30.48
N THR A 44 -9.65 -4.21 -30.24
CA THR A 44 -9.62 -4.78 -28.89
C THR A 44 -8.54 -5.83 -28.81
N ILE A 45 -7.59 -5.64 -27.90
CA ILE A 45 -6.45 -6.50 -27.62
C ILE A 45 -6.62 -7.07 -26.23
N VAL A 46 -6.35 -8.36 -26.08
CA VAL A 46 -6.20 -9.04 -24.77
C VAL A 46 -4.79 -9.60 -24.76
N ASP A 47 -4.00 -9.19 -23.78
CA ASP A 47 -2.64 -9.72 -23.65
C ASP A 47 -2.60 -11.11 -22.98
N SER A 48 -1.41 -11.68 -22.83
CA SER A 48 -1.23 -13.00 -22.25
C SER A 48 -1.60 -13.09 -20.76
N MET A 49 -1.60 -11.95 -20.05
CA MET A 49 -1.98 -11.90 -18.63
C MET A 49 -3.50 -11.73 -18.46
N GLY A 50 -4.18 -11.22 -19.47
CA GLY A 50 -5.61 -10.92 -19.45
C GLY A 50 -5.92 -9.42 -19.37
N ASN A 51 -4.92 -8.53 -19.45
CA ASN A 51 -5.18 -7.10 -19.59
C ASN A 51 -5.92 -6.82 -20.89
N VAL A 52 -6.86 -5.88 -20.85
CA VAL A 52 -7.68 -5.51 -22.00
C VAL A 52 -7.35 -4.10 -22.44
N ILE A 53 -7.01 -3.94 -23.73
CA ILE A 53 -6.80 -2.64 -24.36
C ILE A 53 -7.85 -2.45 -25.45
N VAL A 54 -8.63 -1.36 -25.38
CA VAL A 54 -9.64 -0.99 -26.40
C VAL A 54 -9.29 0.38 -26.95
N ARG A 55 -9.14 0.49 -28.28
CA ARG A 55 -8.76 1.72 -28.96
C ARG A 55 -9.94 2.37 -29.66
N LYS A 56 -10.17 3.66 -29.36
CA LYS A 56 -11.19 4.48 -30.00
C LYS A 56 -10.53 5.60 -30.81
N PRO A 57 -10.81 5.74 -32.13
CA PRO A 57 -10.34 6.87 -32.92
C PRO A 57 -10.76 8.21 -32.31
N ALA A 58 -9.98 9.25 -32.54
CA ALA A 58 -10.30 10.61 -32.13
C ALA A 58 -11.66 11.08 -32.67
N SER A 59 -12.30 11.97 -31.95
CA SER A 59 -13.43 12.74 -32.47
C SER A 59 -12.97 13.74 -33.54
N PRO A 60 -13.90 14.18 -34.47
CA PRO A 60 -13.56 15.12 -35.53
C PRO A 60 -12.87 16.38 -35.00
N GLY A 61 -11.72 16.70 -35.56
CA GLY A 61 -10.88 17.84 -35.18
C GLY A 61 -9.80 17.55 -34.15
N TYR A 62 -9.77 16.34 -33.56
CA TYR A 62 -8.79 15.91 -32.57
C TYR A 62 -7.82 14.82 -33.06
N GLU A 63 -7.84 14.52 -34.36
CA GLU A 63 -7.07 13.43 -34.99
C GLU A 63 -5.56 13.58 -34.85
N ASN A 64 -5.08 14.81 -34.72
CA ASN A 64 -3.64 15.12 -34.61
C ASN A 64 -3.19 15.38 -33.16
N HIS A 65 -4.07 15.25 -32.18
CA HIS A 65 -3.72 15.39 -30.77
C HIS A 65 -3.03 14.12 -30.27
N PRO A 66 -2.13 14.22 -29.28
CA PRO A 66 -1.54 13.06 -28.62
C PRO A 66 -2.62 12.14 -28.02
N GLY A 67 -2.47 10.84 -28.20
CA GLY A 67 -3.41 9.87 -27.64
C GLY A 67 -3.41 9.86 -26.11
N VAL A 68 -4.59 9.56 -25.55
CA VAL A 68 -4.82 9.48 -24.09
C VAL A 68 -5.23 8.07 -23.71
N ILE A 69 -4.68 7.58 -22.61
CA ILE A 69 -4.99 6.29 -22.02
C ILE A 69 -5.87 6.51 -20.78
N LEU A 70 -7.02 5.85 -20.73
CA LEU A 70 -7.88 5.75 -19.55
C LEU A 70 -7.59 4.41 -18.89
N GLN A 71 -6.99 4.42 -17.69
CA GLN A 71 -6.51 3.20 -17.05
C GLN A 71 -7.23 2.95 -15.73
N GLY A 72 -7.54 1.68 -15.48
CA GLY A 72 -8.05 1.15 -14.23
C GLY A 72 -7.84 -0.37 -14.16
N HIS A 73 -8.26 -1.01 -13.06
CA HIS A 73 -8.16 -2.46 -12.89
C HIS A 73 -9.53 -3.14 -12.82
N SER A 74 -9.55 -4.42 -13.19
CA SER A 74 -10.79 -5.19 -13.32
C SER A 74 -11.16 -5.97 -12.07
N ASP A 75 -10.19 -6.38 -11.27
CA ASP A 75 -10.41 -7.19 -10.08
C ASP A 75 -10.91 -6.35 -8.89
N MET A 76 -11.28 -7.02 -7.82
CA MET A 76 -11.70 -6.42 -6.55
C MET A 76 -11.31 -7.31 -5.37
N VAL A 77 -11.06 -6.70 -4.23
CA VAL A 77 -10.82 -7.42 -2.96
C VAL A 77 -12.09 -8.16 -2.51
N PRO A 78 -12.05 -9.49 -2.30
CA PRO A 78 -13.21 -10.29 -1.88
C PRO A 78 -13.34 -10.33 -0.35
N GLN A 79 -13.97 -9.32 0.26
CA GLN A 79 -14.23 -9.28 1.70
C GLN A 79 -15.73 -9.32 2.00
N LYS A 80 -16.12 -10.04 3.06
CA LYS A 80 -17.52 -10.10 3.53
C LYS A 80 -17.59 -10.21 5.05
N ASN A 81 -18.73 -9.85 5.62
CA ASN A 81 -19.00 -10.09 7.03
C ASN A 81 -19.10 -11.61 7.32
N ASN A 82 -18.71 -12.02 8.52
CA ASN A 82 -18.67 -13.45 8.90
C ASN A 82 -20.03 -14.16 8.82
N ASP A 83 -21.12 -13.42 9.01
CA ASP A 83 -22.52 -13.90 8.93
C ASP A 83 -23.12 -13.83 7.52
N THR A 84 -22.41 -13.27 6.55
CA THR A 84 -22.85 -13.14 5.16
C THR A 84 -22.54 -14.43 4.39
N VAL A 85 -23.59 -15.06 3.84
CA VAL A 85 -23.47 -16.20 2.93
C VAL A 85 -23.30 -15.66 1.52
N PHE A 86 -22.11 -15.74 0.96
CA PHE A 86 -21.75 -15.21 -0.36
C PHE A 86 -20.52 -15.93 -0.93
N ASP A 87 -20.54 -16.23 -2.21
CA ASP A 87 -19.44 -16.84 -2.96
C ASP A 87 -18.97 -15.86 -4.04
N PHE A 88 -17.83 -15.19 -3.79
CA PHE A 88 -17.24 -14.20 -4.73
C PHE A 88 -16.89 -14.76 -6.10
N GLU A 89 -16.79 -16.07 -6.24
CA GLU A 89 -16.50 -16.72 -7.53
C GLU A 89 -17.77 -16.99 -8.37
N LYS A 90 -18.97 -16.78 -7.81
CA LYS A 90 -20.25 -17.15 -8.46
C LYS A 90 -21.36 -16.11 -8.31
N ASP A 91 -21.41 -15.43 -7.18
CA ASP A 91 -22.54 -14.57 -6.85
C ASP A 91 -22.30 -13.14 -7.33
N PRO A 92 -23.30 -12.47 -7.92
CA PRO A 92 -23.24 -11.06 -8.27
C PRO A 92 -23.28 -10.20 -7.00
N ILE A 93 -22.59 -9.07 -7.00
CA ILE A 93 -22.62 -8.10 -5.91
C ILE A 93 -24.00 -7.45 -5.82
N GLU A 94 -24.66 -7.54 -4.67
CA GLU A 94 -25.95 -6.90 -4.38
C GLU A 94 -25.74 -5.42 -3.98
N ALA A 95 -25.46 -4.58 -4.98
CA ALA A 95 -25.28 -3.14 -4.77
C ALA A 95 -26.63 -2.41 -4.59
N TYR A 96 -26.70 -1.49 -3.63
CA TYR A 96 -27.90 -0.68 -3.35
C TYR A 96 -27.55 0.77 -2.99
N ILE A 97 -28.55 1.64 -3.01
CA ILE A 97 -28.42 3.05 -2.62
C ILE A 97 -28.69 3.19 -1.13
N ASP A 98 -27.75 3.81 -0.42
CA ASP A 98 -27.87 4.19 0.98
C ASP A 98 -27.62 5.70 1.13
N GLY A 99 -28.69 6.49 1.16
CA GLY A 99 -28.62 7.94 1.19
C GLY A 99 -27.88 8.51 -0.02
N GLU A 100 -26.76 9.16 0.21
CA GLU A 100 -25.88 9.74 -0.82
C GLU A 100 -24.82 8.76 -1.36
N TRP A 101 -24.87 7.50 -0.94
CA TRP A 101 -23.88 6.47 -1.26
C TRP A 101 -24.50 5.31 -2.03
N VAL A 102 -23.65 4.63 -2.80
CA VAL A 102 -23.89 3.26 -3.25
C VAL A 102 -22.96 2.35 -2.48
N THR A 103 -23.48 1.26 -1.94
CA THR A 103 -22.77 0.24 -1.16
C THR A 103 -23.25 -1.15 -1.52
N ALA A 104 -22.69 -2.21 -0.92
CA ALA A 104 -23.10 -3.60 -1.10
C ALA A 104 -23.62 -4.22 0.20
N LYS A 105 -24.39 -5.30 0.08
CA LYS A 105 -25.02 -5.96 1.21
C LYS A 105 -24.10 -6.98 1.86
N GLY A 106 -23.32 -6.52 2.85
CA GLY A 106 -22.45 -7.39 3.65
C GLY A 106 -21.17 -7.89 2.94
N THR A 107 -20.85 -7.33 1.77
CA THR A 107 -19.64 -7.62 0.99
C THR A 107 -18.97 -6.32 0.58
N THR A 108 -17.71 -6.38 0.11
CA THR A 108 -17.11 -5.32 -0.70
C THR A 108 -17.99 -5.01 -1.90
N LEU A 109 -18.00 -3.73 -2.31
CA LEU A 109 -18.80 -3.24 -3.45
C LEU A 109 -18.07 -3.43 -4.79
N GLY A 110 -16.74 -3.31 -4.78
CA GLY A 110 -15.89 -3.26 -5.96
C GLY A 110 -16.05 -1.94 -6.74
N ALA A 111 -16.32 -0.83 -6.05
CA ALA A 111 -16.24 0.50 -6.64
C ALA A 111 -14.78 0.85 -6.97
N ASP A 112 -13.88 0.39 -6.15
CA ASP A 112 -12.46 0.24 -6.41
C ASP A 112 -12.23 -1.03 -7.27
N ASN A 113 -11.79 -0.95 -8.53
CA ASN A 113 -11.80 0.23 -9.40
C ASN A 113 -12.92 0.17 -10.45
N GLY A 114 -14.02 -0.54 -10.13
CA GLY A 114 -15.16 -0.72 -11.04
C GLY A 114 -15.80 0.59 -11.52
N ILE A 115 -15.77 1.66 -10.72
CA ILE A 115 -16.30 2.98 -11.14
C ILE A 115 -15.39 3.63 -12.16
N GLY A 116 -14.06 3.56 -12.01
CA GLY A 116 -13.10 4.06 -12.98
C GLY A 116 -13.25 3.36 -14.33
N VAL A 117 -13.29 2.02 -14.31
CA VAL A 117 -13.53 1.20 -15.50
C VAL A 117 -14.90 1.54 -16.15
N ALA A 118 -15.97 1.68 -15.35
CA ALA A 118 -17.29 2.04 -15.87
C ALA A 118 -17.30 3.42 -16.54
N ALA A 119 -16.56 4.40 -16.00
CA ALA A 119 -16.42 5.72 -16.59
C ALA A 119 -15.69 5.66 -17.94
N ALA A 120 -14.61 4.90 -18.03
CA ALA A 120 -13.89 4.66 -19.29
C ALA A 120 -14.80 3.98 -20.33
N MET A 121 -15.54 2.93 -19.93
CA MET A 121 -16.53 2.27 -20.81
C MET A 121 -17.60 3.24 -21.30
N ALA A 122 -18.12 4.12 -20.44
CA ALA A 122 -19.13 5.11 -20.81
C ALA A 122 -18.61 6.07 -21.89
N ILE A 123 -17.35 6.52 -21.79
CA ILE A 123 -16.71 7.39 -22.81
C ILE A 123 -16.48 6.64 -24.11
N LEU A 124 -16.06 5.38 -24.07
CA LEU A 124 -15.89 4.60 -25.29
C LEU A 124 -17.22 4.39 -26.04
N ALA A 125 -18.32 4.18 -25.30
CA ALA A 125 -19.64 3.97 -25.87
C ALA A 125 -20.31 5.27 -26.35
N ASP A 126 -19.91 6.43 -25.81
CA ASP A 126 -20.46 7.74 -26.18
C ASP A 126 -19.95 8.19 -27.57
N LYS A 127 -20.89 8.39 -28.51
CA LYS A 127 -20.58 8.85 -29.88
C LYS A 127 -20.39 10.36 -30.00
N ASP A 128 -20.88 11.09 -28.99
CA ASP A 128 -20.89 12.55 -28.97
C ASP A 128 -19.77 13.12 -28.09
N ALA A 129 -19.06 12.25 -27.36
CA ALA A 129 -17.90 12.66 -26.57
C ALA A 129 -16.78 13.21 -27.46
N VAL A 130 -16.25 14.37 -27.06
CA VAL A 130 -15.13 15.04 -27.75
C VAL A 130 -13.83 14.66 -27.04
N HIS A 131 -12.90 14.07 -27.81
CA HIS A 131 -11.66 13.51 -27.23
C HIS A 131 -10.57 13.28 -28.31
N PRO A 132 -9.27 13.30 -27.92
CA PRO A 132 -8.17 12.81 -28.76
C PRO A 132 -8.27 11.28 -29.00
N PRO A 133 -7.36 10.66 -29.78
CA PRO A 133 -7.31 9.18 -29.82
C PRO A 133 -7.28 8.60 -28.42
N LEU A 134 -8.15 7.62 -28.11
CA LEU A 134 -8.26 7.00 -26.80
C LEU A 134 -7.82 5.54 -26.81
N GLU A 135 -7.21 5.13 -25.71
CA GLU A 135 -7.03 3.74 -25.30
C GLU A 135 -7.66 3.57 -23.92
N MET A 136 -8.52 2.57 -23.75
CA MET A 136 -8.90 2.09 -22.43
C MET A 136 -7.97 0.93 -22.11
N LEU A 137 -7.19 1.03 -21.06
CA LEU A 137 -6.38 -0.04 -20.48
C LEU A 137 -7.03 -0.51 -19.19
N VAL A 138 -7.45 -1.77 -19.15
CA VAL A 138 -7.92 -2.40 -17.92
C VAL A 138 -6.99 -3.53 -17.54
N THR A 139 -6.31 -3.37 -16.44
CA THR A 139 -5.37 -4.35 -15.88
C THR A 139 -6.06 -5.40 -15.02
N VAL A 140 -5.40 -6.49 -14.73
CA VAL A 140 -5.88 -7.60 -13.91
C VAL A 140 -5.01 -7.78 -12.69
N ASP A 141 -5.57 -8.33 -11.60
CA ASP A 141 -4.86 -8.72 -10.38
C ASP A 141 -4.02 -7.57 -9.77
N GLU A 142 -4.59 -6.35 -9.75
CA GLU A 142 -3.99 -5.18 -9.12
C GLU A 142 -3.85 -5.42 -7.62
N GLU A 143 -4.92 -5.79 -6.96
CA GLU A 143 -5.13 -5.89 -5.52
C GLU A 143 -4.25 -6.94 -4.82
N THR A 144 -3.72 -7.88 -5.59
CA THR A 144 -2.84 -8.95 -5.09
C THR A 144 -1.37 -8.74 -5.41
N GLY A 145 -1.02 -7.66 -6.15
CA GLY A 145 0.37 -7.35 -6.45
C GLY A 145 0.61 -6.71 -7.80
N MET A 146 -0.41 -6.09 -8.41
CA MET A 146 -0.30 -5.35 -9.67
C MET A 146 0.25 -6.20 -10.84
N TYR A 147 -0.09 -7.49 -10.84
CA TYR A 147 0.47 -8.46 -11.81
C TYR A 147 0.16 -8.09 -13.26
N GLY A 148 -1.02 -7.54 -13.53
CA GLY A 148 -1.39 -7.05 -14.84
C GLY A 148 -0.46 -5.95 -15.34
N ALA A 149 -0.19 -4.95 -14.51
CA ALA A 149 0.73 -3.86 -14.83
C ALA A 149 2.17 -4.35 -15.05
N PHE A 150 2.64 -5.31 -14.23
CA PHE A 150 3.96 -5.90 -14.41
C PHE A 150 4.12 -6.67 -15.72
N ALA A 151 3.05 -7.32 -16.19
CA ALA A 151 3.05 -8.09 -17.43
C ALA A 151 2.88 -7.21 -18.68
N LEU A 152 2.50 -5.95 -18.54
CA LEU A 152 2.29 -5.05 -19.65
C LEU A 152 3.61 -4.75 -20.37
N GLU A 153 3.75 -5.26 -21.58
CA GLU A 153 4.97 -5.08 -22.38
C GLU A 153 5.08 -3.65 -22.96
N GLY A 154 6.31 -3.17 -23.13
CA GLY A 154 6.58 -1.89 -23.80
C GLY A 154 6.12 -1.91 -25.25
N GLY A 155 5.53 -0.80 -25.72
CA GLY A 155 5.05 -0.64 -27.11
C GLY A 155 3.62 -1.10 -27.37
N MET A 156 2.92 -1.68 -26.41
CA MET A 156 1.50 -2.02 -26.52
C MET A 156 0.61 -0.77 -26.50
N LEU A 157 0.96 0.22 -25.69
CA LEU A 157 0.24 1.49 -25.59
C LEU A 157 0.81 2.52 -26.57
N GLN A 158 -0.06 3.29 -27.19
CA GLN A 158 0.27 4.34 -28.17
C GLN A 158 0.10 5.74 -27.61
N GLY A 159 -0.74 5.89 -26.59
CA GLY A 159 -1.02 7.15 -25.90
C GLY A 159 0.22 7.77 -25.26
N LYS A 160 0.21 9.10 -25.11
CA LYS A 160 1.29 9.87 -24.48
C LYS A 160 0.92 10.37 -23.09
N THR A 161 -0.37 10.42 -22.79
CA THR A 161 -0.92 10.83 -21.50
C THR A 161 -1.74 9.68 -20.93
N LEU A 162 -1.51 9.34 -19.65
CA LEU A 162 -2.28 8.32 -18.96
C LEU A 162 -3.07 8.97 -17.81
N LEU A 163 -4.37 8.79 -17.86
CA LEU A 163 -5.32 9.12 -16.82
C LEU A 163 -5.65 7.82 -16.06
N ASN A 164 -5.01 7.60 -14.92
CA ASN A 164 -5.38 6.52 -14.02
C ASN A 164 -6.63 6.95 -13.24
N LEU A 165 -7.63 6.09 -13.24
CA LEU A 165 -8.97 6.36 -12.70
C LEU A 165 -9.22 5.65 -11.36
N ASP A 166 -8.15 5.45 -10.59
CA ASP A 166 -8.10 4.53 -9.45
C ASP A 166 -7.94 5.24 -8.08
N SER A 167 -8.00 6.56 -8.07
CA SER A 167 -7.94 7.30 -6.80
C SER A 167 -9.34 7.46 -6.18
N GLU A 168 -9.38 7.54 -4.86
CA GLU A 168 -10.58 7.41 -4.04
C GLU A 168 -11.02 8.72 -3.36
N ALA A 169 -10.43 9.84 -3.75
CA ALA A 169 -10.73 11.14 -3.15
C ALA A 169 -11.00 12.20 -4.22
N GLU A 170 -12.26 12.64 -4.28
CA GLU A 170 -12.66 13.73 -5.16
C GLU A 170 -11.92 15.03 -4.81
N GLY A 171 -11.45 15.76 -5.83
CA GLY A 171 -10.69 17.00 -5.65
C GLY A 171 -9.20 16.81 -5.43
N GLU A 172 -8.70 15.59 -5.51
CA GLU A 172 -7.28 15.26 -5.42
C GLU A 172 -6.72 14.80 -6.77
N LEU A 173 -5.50 15.23 -7.06
CA LEU A 173 -4.72 14.84 -8.25
C LEU A 173 -3.42 14.21 -7.77
N TYR A 174 -3.27 12.91 -7.99
CA TYR A 174 -2.07 12.18 -7.63
C TYR A 174 -1.06 12.24 -8.76
N VAL A 175 0.15 12.68 -8.46
CA VAL A 175 1.24 12.92 -9.43
C VAL A 175 2.50 12.13 -9.14
N GLY A 176 2.43 11.23 -8.19
CA GLY A 176 3.54 10.37 -7.78
C GLY A 176 3.12 9.35 -6.74
N CYS A 177 3.84 8.24 -6.68
CA CYS A 177 3.65 7.20 -5.68
C CYS A 177 4.98 6.56 -5.27
N ALA A 178 5.03 5.95 -4.08
CA ALA A 178 6.19 5.20 -3.67
C ALA A 178 6.19 3.79 -4.30
N GLY A 179 7.38 3.36 -4.71
CA GLY A 179 7.70 1.96 -4.86
C GLY A 179 8.03 1.32 -3.52
N GLY A 180 8.27 0.01 -3.52
CA GLY A 180 8.63 -0.72 -2.32
C GLY A 180 9.63 -1.84 -2.60
N VAL A 181 10.30 -2.30 -1.54
CA VAL A 181 11.11 -3.52 -1.53
C VAL A 181 11.10 -4.12 -0.14
N ASP A 182 10.89 -5.41 -0.08
CA ASP A 182 10.97 -6.22 1.12
C ASP A 182 12.43 -6.60 1.41
N THR A 183 12.86 -6.42 2.65
CA THR A 183 14.13 -6.96 3.16
C THR A 183 13.84 -8.01 4.22
N THR A 184 14.47 -9.17 4.12
CA THR A 184 14.45 -10.25 5.12
C THR A 184 15.87 -10.53 5.56
N ALA A 185 16.17 -10.36 6.84
CA ALA A 185 17.48 -10.69 7.43
C ALA A 185 17.32 -11.84 8.43
N LYS A 186 18.15 -12.88 8.28
CA LYS A 186 18.11 -14.13 9.06
C LYS A 186 19.38 -14.29 9.89
N PHE A 187 19.22 -14.40 11.19
CA PHE A 187 20.27 -14.72 12.15
C PHE A 187 20.11 -16.18 12.59
N ALA A 188 20.70 -17.09 11.84
CA ALA A 188 20.75 -18.50 12.24
C ALA A 188 21.82 -18.72 13.32
N TYR A 189 21.50 -19.52 14.33
CA TYR A 189 22.40 -19.78 15.45
C TYR A 189 22.33 -21.22 15.93
N THR A 190 23.35 -21.65 16.68
CA THR A 190 23.30 -22.87 17.49
C THR A 190 22.97 -22.44 18.92
N PRO A 191 21.81 -22.84 19.48
CA PRO A 191 21.40 -22.40 20.80
C PRO A 191 22.38 -22.89 21.90
N VAL A 192 22.49 -22.12 22.95
CA VAL A 192 23.22 -22.49 24.17
C VAL A 192 22.26 -22.84 25.28
N GLU A 193 22.68 -23.64 26.24
CA GLU A 193 21.88 -23.98 27.44
C GLU A 193 21.78 -22.75 28.34
N VAL A 194 20.60 -22.54 28.93
CA VAL A 194 20.39 -21.51 29.95
C VAL A 194 21.15 -21.92 31.24
N GLU A 195 21.74 -20.94 31.92
CA GLU A 195 22.49 -21.18 33.14
C GLU A 195 21.58 -21.71 34.27
N GLU A 196 22.14 -22.63 35.10
CA GLU A 196 21.39 -23.22 36.19
C GLU A 196 21.11 -22.19 37.30
N GLY A 197 19.84 -21.98 37.61
CA GLY A 197 19.40 -21.00 38.62
C GLY A 197 18.84 -19.71 38.02
N ASP A 198 18.93 -19.51 36.72
CA ASP A 198 18.33 -18.36 36.05
C ASP A 198 16.80 -18.43 36.05
N VAL A 199 16.19 -17.24 36.05
CA VAL A 199 14.75 -17.00 35.95
C VAL A 199 14.43 -16.40 34.62
N ALA A 200 13.33 -16.83 33.99
CA ALA A 200 12.89 -16.28 32.73
C ALA A 200 11.78 -15.24 32.91
N LEU A 201 11.94 -14.13 32.24
CA LEU A 201 10.96 -13.05 32.19
C LEU A 201 10.48 -12.83 30.73
N LYS A 202 9.17 -12.71 30.54
CA LYS A 202 8.60 -12.21 29.31
C LYS A 202 8.42 -10.70 29.43
N VAL A 203 9.20 -9.96 28.65
CA VAL A 203 9.12 -8.50 28.55
C VAL A 203 8.28 -8.17 27.35
N SER A 204 7.29 -7.26 27.49
CA SER A 204 6.34 -6.94 26.44
C SER A 204 6.10 -5.44 26.32
N ILE A 205 6.22 -4.93 25.09
CA ILE A 205 5.71 -3.61 24.67
C ILE A 205 4.33 -3.79 24.07
N THR A 206 3.35 -3.01 24.56
CA THR A 206 1.96 -3.01 24.06
C THR A 206 1.39 -1.60 24.00
N GLY A 207 0.21 -1.44 23.41
CA GLY A 207 -0.54 -0.18 23.42
C GLY A 207 -0.09 0.87 22.43
N CYS A 208 0.89 0.60 21.53
CA CYS A 208 1.25 1.50 20.45
C CYS A 208 0.12 1.59 19.41
N LYS A 209 -0.08 2.77 18.80
CA LYS A 209 -1.12 3.01 17.79
C LYS A 209 -0.90 2.23 16.50
N GLY A 210 0.35 2.09 16.08
CA GLY A 210 0.68 1.50 14.79
C GLY A 210 0.18 2.33 13.62
N GLY A 211 -0.12 1.69 12.48
CA GLY A 211 -0.62 2.32 11.26
C GLY A 211 -0.02 1.73 10.01
N HIS A 212 -0.41 2.26 8.84
CA HIS A 212 0.13 1.85 7.55
C HIS A 212 1.57 2.36 7.38
N SER A 213 2.51 1.49 7.00
CA SER A 213 3.95 1.81 6.86
C SER A 213 4.29 2.85 5.79
N GLY A 214 3.34 3.21 4.95
CA GLY A 214 3.44 4.29 3.98
C GLY A 214 2.64 5.52 4.44
N CYS A 215 1.32 5.41 4.45
CA CYS A 215 0.42 6.55 4.68
C CYS A 215 0.56 7.18 6.08
N ASP A 216 0.94 6.39 7.10
CA ASP A 216 1.05 6.87 8.48
C ASP A 216 2.49 7.06 8.97
N ILE A 217 3.51 6.70 8.17
CA ILE A 217 4.92 6.70 8.60
C ILE A 217 5.41 8.11 9.00
N HIS A 218 4.84 9.14 8.39
CA HIS A 218 5.16 10.55 8.68
C HIS A 218 4.65 11.01 10.05
N LEU A 219 3.71 10.30 10.66
CA LEU A 219 3.15 10.61 11.97
C LEU A 219 4.11 10.28 13.12
N GLN A 220 5.25 9.65 12.82
CA GLN A 220 6.31 9.32 13.77
C GLN A 220 5.82 8.54 15.00
N ARG A 221 4.83 7.64 14.79
CA ARG A 221 4.31 6.77 15.83
C ARG A 221 5.38 5.81 16.34
N ALA A 222 5.22 5.35 17.57
CA ALA A 222 6.14 4.40 18.18
C ALA A 222 6.19 3.08 17.40
N ASN A 223 7.40 2.54 17.27
CA ASN A 223 7.65 1.20 16.76
C ASN A 223 7.97 0.28 17.94
N ALA A 224 7.08 -0.66 18.26
CA ALA A 224 7.21 -1.54 19.41
C ALA A 224 8.52 -2.35 19.38
N ASN A 225 8.98 -2.77 18.19
CA ASN A 225 10.26 -3.48 18.05
C ASN A 225 11.44 -2.60 18.47
N LYS A 226 11.43 -1.32 18.08
CA LYS A 226 12.49 -0.38 18.46
C LYS A 226 12.49 -0.09 19.95
N LEU A 227 11.33 0.07 20.57
CA LEU A 227 11.22 0.28 22.02
C LEU A 227 11.71 -0.94 22.81
N LEU A 228 11.29 -2.14 22.40
CA LEU A 228 11.75 -3.38 23.02
C LEU A 228 13.27 -3.52 22.97
N PHE A 229 13.89 -3.24 21.82
CA PHE A 229 15.34 -3.36 21.67
C PHE A 229 16.13 -2.25 22.37
N ARG A 230 15.52 -1.08 22.65
CA ARG A 230 16.12 -0.09 23.57
C ARG A 230 16.21 -0.65 24.99
N PHE A 231 15.13 -1.24 25.50
CA PHE A 231 15.14 -1.93 26.78
C PHE A 231 16.16 -3.08 26.81
N LEU A 232 16.12 -3.98 25.80
CA LEU A 232 17.02 -5.15 25.74
C LEU A 232 18.50 -4.74 25.73
N LYS A 233 18.83 -3.64 25.06
CA LYS A 233 20.21 -3.14 25.00
C LYS A 233 20.74 -2.79 26.40
N ASP A 234 19.93 -2.15 27.24
CA ASP A 234 20.32 -1.77 28.57
C ASP A 234 20.30 -2.97 29.52
N ALA A 235 19.30 -3.85 29.41
CA ALA A 235 19.21 -5.07 30.21
C ALA A 235 20.39 -6.02 29.98
N VAL A 236 20.77 -6.24 28.70
CA VAL A 236 21.91 -7.10 28.34
C VAL A 236 23.24 -6.47 28.76
N ALA A 237 23.41 -5.16 28.51
CA ALA A 237 24.69 -4.51 28.79
C ALA A 237 24.99 -4.31 30.28
N ASN A 238 23.96 -4.18 31.14
CA ASN A 238 24.12 -3.72 32.51
C ASN A 238 23.59 -4.70 33.57
N LEU A 239 22.68 -5.61 33.18
CA LEU A 239 21.94 -6.46 34.14
C LEU A 239 22.05 -7.97 33.82
N GLU A 240 23.06 -8.36 33.06
CA GLU A 240 23.38 -9.77 32.74
C GLU A 240 22.20 -10.52 32.07
N ALA A 241 21.24 -9.78 31.44
CA ALA A 241 20.12 -10.40 30.75
C ALA A 241 20.57 -11.14 29.49
N ARG A 242 19.97 -12.29 29.23
CA ARG A 242 20.20 -13.11 28.03
C ARG A 242 18.90 -13.23 27.25
N LEU A 243 18.99 -13.23 25.93
CA LEU A 243 17.84 -13.32 25.02
C LEU A 243 17.56 -14.77 24.62
N ALA A 244 16.39 -15.29 24.97
CA ALA A 244 15.96 -16.62 24.55
C ALA A 244 15.10 -16.59 23.29
N SER A 245 14.20 -15.59 23.15
CA SER A 245 13.40 -15.41 21.95
C SER A 245 12.88 -13.98 21.84
N VAL A 246 12.50 -13.58 20.62
CA VAL A 246 11.86 -12.28 20.36
C VAL A 246 10.79 -12.43 19.29
N GLU A 247 9.67 -11.73 19.48
CA GLU A 247 8.58 -11.61 18.52
C GLU A 247 8.06 -10.18 18.51
N GLY A 248 7.66 -9.68 17.34
CA GLY A 248 7.05 -8.37 17.24
C GLY A 248 6.55 -8.04 15.85
N GLY A 249 5.45 -7.28 15.79
CA GLY A 249 4.74 -6.98 14.56
C GLY A 249 4.05 -8.21 13.94
N SER A 250 3.18 -7.96 12.97
CA SER A 250 2.40 -9.03 12.31
C SER A 250 2.36 -8.92 10.78
N LEU A 251 2.62 -7.74 10.22
CA LEU A 251 2.55 -7.46 8.79
C LEU A 251 3.69 -6.51 8.37
N ARG A 252 4.29 -6.76 7.20
CA ARG A 252 5.36 -5.89 6.65
C ARG A 252 4.91 -4.46 6.40
N ASN A 253 3.69 -4.27 5.98
CA ASN A 253 3.12 -2.96 5.66
C ASN A 253 2.44 -2.26 6.85
N ALA A 254 2.58 -2.79 8.07
CA ALA A 254 2.07 -2.18 9.28
C ALA A 254 3.21 -1.78 10.23
N ILE A 255 3.11 -0.61 10.86
CA ILE A 255 3.99 -0.19 11.95
C ILE A 255 3.68 -1.08 13.16
N PRO A 256 4.67 -1.78 13.75
CA PRO A 256 4.43 -2.75 14.82
C PRO A 256 3.87 -2.08 16.08
N ARG A 257 2.76 -2.62 16.56
CA ARG A 257 2.03 -2.12 17.75
C ARG A 257 2.46 -2.82 19.05
N GLU A 258 2.96 -4.04 18.91
CA GLU A 258 3.32 -4.92 20.02
C GLU A 258 4.60 -5.65 19.67
N ALA A 259 5.41 -5.89 20.70
CA ALA A 259 6.60 -6.72 20.63
C ALA A 259 6.87 -7.36 21.99
N SER A 260 7.45 -8.56 22.03
CA SER A 260 7.83 -9.23 23.25
C SER A 260 9.14 -10.00 23.11
N ALA A 261 9.84 -10.17 24.21
CA ALA A 261 11.02 -11.01 24.29
C ALA A 261 10.93 -11.90 25.54
N ILE A 262 11.47 -13.11 25.46
CA ILE A 262 11.79 -13.91 26.63
C ILE A 262 13.27 -13.71 26.91
N ILE A 263 13.57 -13.22 28.10
CA ILE A 263 14.94 -13.06 28.60
C ILE A 263 15.16 -13.99 29.83
N THR A 264 16.40 -14.41 30.04
CA THR A 264 16.85 -15.08 31.24
C THR A 264 17.78 -14.17 32.03
N VAL A 265 17.71 -14.20 33.32
CA VAL A 265 18.55 -13.41 34.25
C VAL A 265 18.85 -14.19 35.50
N PRO A 266 19.98 -13.94 36.18
CA PRO A 266 20.20 -14.46 37.51
C PRO A 266 19.04 -14.13 38.46
N ALA A 267 18.63 -15.05 39.33
CA ALA A 267 17.46 -14.85 40.19
C ALA A 267 17.55 -13.58 41.06
N GLU A 268 18.74 -13.18 41.48
CA GLU A 268 18.99 -11.94 42.21
C GLU A 268 18.86 -10.68 41.37
N GLY A 269 18.92 -10.77 40.01
CA GLY A 269 18.80 -9.64 39.10
C GLY A 269 17.35 -9.29 38.70
N VAL A 270 16.37 -10.08 39.11
CA VAL A 270 14.95 -9.87 38.74
C VAL A 270 14.43 -8.50 39.17
N GLU A 271 14.76 -8.05 40.39
CA GLU A 271 14.33 -6.75 40.91
C GLU A 271 14.91 -5.60 40.07
N ASP A 272 16.18 -5.67 39.69
CA ASP A 272 16.84 -4.67 38.83
C ASP A 272 16.20 -4.60 37.41
N ILE A 273 15.79 -5.75 36.88
CA ILE A 273 15.02 -5.78 35.60
C ILE A 273 13.65 -5.12 35.76
N MET A 274 12.95 -5.37 36.88
CA MET A 274 11.64 -4.72 37.09
C MET A 274 11.77 -3.21 37.27
N ASP A 275 12.83 -2.73 37.90
CA ASP A 275 13.13 -1.30 38.00
C ASP A 275 13.42 -0.70 36.61
N LEU A 276 14.24 -1.36 35.80
CA LEU A 276 14.54 -0.94 34.42
C LEU A 276 13.25 -0.90 33.55
N VAL A 277 12.34 -1.86 33.73
CA VAL A 277 11.04 -1.86 33.03
C VAL A 277 10.25 -0.60 33.38
N ALA A 278 10.16 -0.24 34.67
CA ALA A 278 9.43 0.95 35.11
C ALA A 278 10.08 2.25 34.58
N GLU A 279 11.41 2.36 34.64
CA GLU A 279 12.16 3.49 34.13
C GLU A 279 11.98 3.67 32.61
N CYS A 280 12.06 2.57 31.84
CA CYS A 280 11.86 2.60 30.39
C CYS A 280 10.41 2.91 30.01
N GLU A 281 9.40 2.39 30.75
CA GLU A 281 8.00 2.75 30.48
C GLU A 281 7.79 4.25 30.65
N ASP A 282 8.21 4.82 31.78
CA ASP A 282 8.10 6.27 32.04
C ASP A 282 8.79 7.10 30.96
N LEU A 283 9.99 6.68 30.53
CA LEU A 283 10.74 7.33 29.46
C LEU A 283 9.99 7.29 28.13
N PHE A 284 9.49 6.12 27.71
CA PHE A 284 8.79 5.95 26.46
C PHE A 284 7.47 6.72 26.42
N VAL A 285 6.70 6.72 27.50
CA VAL A 285 5.49 7.52 27.65
C VAL A 285 5.80 9.02 27.51
N ALA A 286 6.87 9.49 28.13
CA ALA A 286 7.26 10.90 28.06
C ALA A 286 7.75 11.31 26.64
N GLU A 287 8.53 10.44 25.96
CA GLU A 287 9.05 10.72 24.63
C GLU A 287 7.96 10.77 23.53
N TYR A 288 6.90 10.00 23.71
CA TYR A 288 5.80 9.91 22.75
C TYR A 288 4.54 10.67 23.20
N ASP A 289 4.64 11.57 24.20
CA ASP A 289 3.53 12.40 24.64
C ASP A 289 2.92 13.20 23.45
N GLY A 290 1.61 13.17 23.34
CA GLY A 290 0.87 13.77 22.20
C GLY A 290 0.85 12.93 20.91
N VAL A 291 1.60 11.83 20.83
CA VAL A 291 1.60 10.90 19.69
C VAL A 291 0.94 9.58 20.07
N GLU A 292 1.38 8.99 21.17
CA GLU A 292 0.86 7.73 21.71
C GLU A 292 0.11 7.96 23.02
N ASP A 293 -0.95 7.19 23.27
CA ASP A 293 -1.79 7.40 24.45
C ASP A 293 -1.66 6.26 25.48
N ASN A 294 -1.16 5.09 25.08
CA ASN A 294 -1.29 3.87 25.87
C ASN A 294 -0.06 2.95 25.85
N ILE A 295 1.14 3.48 25.62
CA ILE A 295 2.36 2.66 25.65
C ILE A 295 2.48 2.00 27.04
N ARG A 296 2.74 0.69 27.05
CA ARG A 296 3.05 -0.10 28.23
C ARG A 296 4.28 -0.95 27.98
N LEU A 297 5.16 -1.01 28.98
CA LEU A 297 6.24 -1.96 29.08
C LEU A 297 6.02 -2.80 30.34
N THR A 298 5.92 -4.08 30.18
CA THR A 298 5.68 -5.01 31.32
C THR A 298 6.66 -6.16 31.29
N ALA A 299 6.99 -6.70 32.45
CA ALA A 299 7.68 -7.97 32.60
C ALA A 299 6.89 -8.92 33.50
N GLU A 300 6.83 -10.18 33.13
CA GLU A 300 6.19 -11.23 33.90
C GLU A 300 7.07 -12.48 33.93
N GLU A 301 7.15 -13.15 35.05
CA GLU A 301 7.88 -14.42 35.19
C GLU A 301 7.16 -15.50 34.37
N VAL A 302 7.94 -16.25 33.59
CA VAL A 302 7.44 -17.34 32.75
C VAL A 302 8.26 -18.61 32.97
N SER A 303 7.81 -19.73 32.42
CA SER A 303 8.59 -20.97 32.44
C SER A 303 9.94 -20.77 31.78
N CYS A 304 11.02 -21.07 32.49
CA CYS A 304 12.37 -20.93 31.97
C CYS A 304 12.57 -21.83 30.75
N PRO A 305 13.02 -21.28 29.60
CA PRO A 305 13.37 -22.08 28.42
C PRO A 305 14.63 -22.90 28.70
N THR A 306 14.84 -23.95 27.94
CA THR A 306 16.04 -24.80 28.08
C THR A 306 17.27 -24.21 27.40
N THR A 307 17.03 -23.33 26.42
CA THR A 307 18.08 -22.74 25.57
C THR A 307 17.81 -21.28 25.27
N GLU A 308 18.85 -20.54 24.95
CA GLU A 308 18.88 -19.14 24.61
C GLU A 308 19.82 -18.87 23.44
N LEU A 309 19.86 -17.62 22.94
CA LEU A 309 20.78 -17.20 21.89
C LEU A 309 22.22 -17.17 22.42
N PRO A 310 23.23 -17.55 21.60
CA PRO A 310 24.62 -17.25 21.91
C PRO A 310 24.85 -15.75 22.10
N GLU A 311 25.75 -15.38 22.99
CA GLU A 311 26.02 -13.99 23.38
C GLU A 311 26.38 -13.12 22.17
N ASP A 312 27.26 -13.61 21.31
CA ASP A 312 27.68 -12.88 20.10
C ASP A 312 26.52 -12.64 19.13
N VAL A 313 25.61 -13.61 18.95
CA VAL A 313 24.43 -13.46 18.09
C VAL A 313 23.44 -12.47 18.69
N GLN A 314 23.21 -12.56 20.01
CA GLN A 314 22.38 -11.61 20.75
C GLN A 314 22.88 -10.18 20.60
N ASP A 315 24.17 -9.96 20.84
CA ASP A 315 24.78 -8.63 20.80
C ASP A 315 24.72 -8.04 19.39
N PHE A 316 25.08 -8.82 18.38
CA PHE A 316 24.97 -8.39 16.98
C PHE A 316 23.54 -8.09 16.57
N LEU A 317 22.57 -8.89 16.99
CA LEU A 317 21.15 -8.64 16.73
C LEU A 317 20.69 -7.33 17.38
N ILE A 318 21.02 -7.09 18.64
CA ILE A 318 20.68 -5.87 19.37
C ILE A 318 21.27 -4.64 18.67
N HIS A 319 22.55 -4.71 18.31
CA HIS A 319 23.20 -3.63 17.60
C HIS A 319 22.59 -3.39 16.21
N ALA A 320 22.28 -4.44 15.46
CA ALA A 320 21.67 -4.34 14.13
C ALA A 320 20.28 -3.71 14.17
N ILE A 321 19.42 -4.18 15.10
CA ILE A 321 18.06 -3.59 15.26
C ILE A 321 18.15 -2.13 15.73
N THR A 322 19.07 -1.83 16.63
CA THR A 322 19.31 -0.44 17.10
C THR A 322 19.71 0.46 15.93
N ALA A 323 20.65 0.02 15.08
CA ALA A 323 21.20 0.78 13.96
C ALA A 323 20.27 0.81 12.72
N CYS A 324 19.41 -0.19 12.55
CA CYS A 324 18.52 -0.29 11.40
C CYS A 324 17.60 0.95 11.32
N PRO A 325 17.60 1.68 10.20
CA PRO A 325 16.68 2.81 10.01
C PRO A 325 15.22 2.40 10.16
N HIS A 326 14.42 3.26 10.79
CA HIS A 326 12.96 3.15 10.85
C HIS A 326 12.33 4.54 10.78
N GLY A 327 11.17 4.65 10.09
CA GLY A 327 10.48 5.93 9.92
C GLY A 327 10.88 6.65 8.64
N VAL A 328 10.66 7.95 8.61
CA VAL A 328 11.00 8.82 7.47
C VAL A 328 12.51 8.97 7.37
N TYR A 329 13.07 8.57 6.22
CA TYR A 329 14.49 8.75 5.92
C TYR A 329 14.74 10.04 5.15
N ARG A 330 13.83 10.40 4.23
CA ARG A 330 13.92 11.61 3.41
C ARG A 330 12.53 12.13 3.04
N VAL A 331 12.41 13.46 2.90
CA VAL A 331 11.22 14.16 2.37
C VAL A 331 11.51 14.72 0.98
N ILE A 332 10.47 15.03 0.21
CA ILE A 332 10.58 15.68 -1.10
C ILE A 332 10.96 17.14 -0.89
N PRO A 333 12.09 17.63 -1.46
CA PRO A 333 12.57 19.00 -1.19
C PRO A 333 11.58 20.11 -1.55
N GLU A 334 10.80 19.92 -2.63
CA GLU A 334 9.79 20.86 -3.11
C GLU A 334 8.48 20.78 -2.31
N MET A 335 8.29 19.70 -1.53
CA MET A 335 7.12 19.43 -0.70
C MET A 335 7.57 18.81 0.64
N PRO A 336 8.10 19.59 1.59
CA PRO A 336 8.76 19.07 2.79
C PRO A 336 7.85 18.24 3.73
N ASP A 337 6.55 18.40 3.60
CA ASP A 337 5.57 17.61 4.36
C ASP A 337 5.27 16.24 3.71
N VAL A 338 5.86 15.95 2.55
CA VAL A 338 5.65 14.71 1.80
C VAL A 338 6.88 13.81 1.89
N VAL A 339 6.66 12.58 2.33
CA VAL A 339 7.70 11.56 2.44
C VAL A 339 8.17 11.13 1.05
N GLU A 340 9.49 11.18 0.81
CA GLU A 340 10.13 10.61 -0.38
C GLU A 340 10.53 9.16 -0.11
N THR A 341 11.25 8.90 1.00
CA THR A 341 11.87 7.62 1.33
C THR A 341 11.67 7.28 2.79
N SER A 342 11.30 6.06 3.10
CA SER A 342 11.10 5.55 4.45
C SER A 342 11.45 4.07 4.56
N ASN A 343 11.65 3.60 5.79
CA ASN A 343 11.70 2.18 6.12
C ASN A 343 10.80 1.85 7.29
N ASN A 344 10.15 0.71 7.24
CA ASN A 344 9.43 0.10 8.36
C ASN A 344 10.20 -1.14 8.84
N LEU A 345 10.78 -1.09 10.04
CA LEU A 345 11.24 -2.28 10.75
C LEU A 345 9.99 -2.99 11.27
N ALA A 346 9.45 -3.91 10.47
CA ALA A 346 8.08 -4.35 10.58
C ALA A 346 7.87 -5.51 11.56
N MET A 347 8.65 -6.57 11.39
CA MET A 347 8.42 -7.80 12.14
C MET A 347 9.73 -8.41 12.60
N LEU A 348 9.62 -9.13 13.70
CA LEU A 348 10.66 -10.01 14.27
C LEU A 348 10.02 -11.33 14.65
N THR A 349 10.67 -12.43 14.33
CA THR A 349 10.21 -13.77 14.72
C THR A 349 11.40 -14.65 15.10
N THR A 350 11.23 -15.45 16.15
CA THR A 350 12.20 -16.50 16.51
C THR A 350 11.57 -17.86 16.26
N ALA A 351 12.14 -18.61 15.33
CA ALA A 351 11.72 -19.99 15.03
C ALA A 351 12.90 -20.80 14.51
N ASP A 352 12.92 -22.11 14.79
CA ASP A 352 13.90 -23.05 14.24
C ASP A 352 15.37 -22.60 14.42
N ASN A 353 15.70 -22.06 15.59
CA ASN A 353 17.02 -21.51 15.93
C ASN A 353 17.47 -20.40 14.93
N CYS A 354 16.54 -19.58 14.53
CA CYS A 354 16.77 -18.44 13.67
C CYS A 354 15.93 -17.25 14.14
N VAL A 355 16.55 -16.07 14.29
CA VAL A 355 15.80 -14.82 14.40
C VAL A 355 15.70 -14.21 13.02
N THR A 356 14.47 -13.98 12.57
CA THR A 356 14.20 -13.36 11.27
C THR A 356 13.65 -11.95 11.45
N VAL A 357 14.27 -10.99 10.78
CA VAL A 357 13.89 -9.57 10.77
C VAL A 357 13.29 -9.22 9.41
N TYR A 358 12.17 -8.53 9.42
CA TYR A 358 11.47 -8.12 8.20
C TYR A 358 11.33 -6.61 8.15
N CYS A 359 11.80 -6.02 7.03
CA CYS A 359 11.64 -4.60 6.75
C CYS A 359 10.86 -4.39 5.44
N LEU A 360 10.24 -3.22 5.31
CA LEU A 360 9.67 -2.72 4.07
C LEU A 360 10.19 -1.30 3.83
N THR A 361 11.03 -1.17 2.81
CA THR A 361 11.54 0.12 2.34
C THR A 361 10.62 0.67 1.25
N ARG A 362 10.31 1.97 1.31
CA ARG A 362 9.50 2.68 0.32
C ARG A 362 10.21 3.92 -0.18
N SER A 363 10.08 4.21 -1.47
CA SER A 363 10.53 5.50 -2.05
C SER A 363 9.83 5.81 -3.36
N SER A 364 9.55 7.10 -3.60
CA SER A 364 9.10 7.59 -4.91
C SER A 364 10.26 7.76 -5.91
N VAL A 365 11.51 7.58 -5.46
CA VAL A 365 12.73 7.71 -6.27
C VAL A 365 13.51 6.41 -6.22
N GLU A 366 13.66 5.71 -7.36
CA GLU A 366 14.24 4.37 -7.43
C GLU A 366 15.65 4.30 -6.82
N SER A 367 16.54 5.22 -7.21
CA SER A 367 17.92 5.24 -6.68
C SER A 367 17.98 5.51 -5.17
N ARG A 368 16.97 6.14 -4.57
CA ARG A 368 16.88 6.35 -3.13
C ARG A 368 16.33 5.13 -2.39
N LYS A 369 15.43 4.37 -3.06
CA LYS A 369 15.00 3.06 -2.57
C LYS A 369 16.19 2.11 -2.49
N GLU A 370 16.99 2.04 -3.57
CA GLU A 370 18.21 1.25 -3.65
C GLU A 370 19.24 1.68 -2.57
N GLU A 371 19.48 2.98 -2.40
CA GLU A 371 20.40 3.49 -1.38
C GLU A 371 20.02 3.03 0.04
N LEU A 372 18.73 3.21 0.42
CA LEU A 372 18.28 2.80 1.75
C LEU A 372 18.27 1.28 1.93
N GLN A 373 17.96 0.53 0.87
CA GLN A 373 18.08 -0.92 0.82
C GLN A 373 19.51 -1.38 1.10
N GLU A 374 20.52 -0.77 0.48
CA GLU A 374 21.93 -1.07 0.70
C GLU A 374 22.41 -0.69 2.12
N ILE A 375 21.89 0.38 2.70
CA ILE A 375 22.16 0.74 4.10
C ILE A 375 21.64 -0.36 5.03
N ILE A 376 20.40 -0.82 4.84
CA ILE A 376 19.79 -1.87 5.65
C ILE A 376 20.54 -3.20 5.46
N HIS A 377 20.90 -3.54 4.21
CA HIS A 377 21.74 -4.70 3.91
C HIS A 377 23.06 -4.64 4.70
N SER A 378 23.75 -3.50 4.62
CA SER A 378 25.05 -3.33 5.28
C SER A 378 24.95 -3.50 6.80
N VAL A 379 23.89 -2.96 7.42
CA VAL A 379 23.65 -3.09 8.87
C VAL A 379 23.52 -4.57 9.26
N PHE A 380 22.65 -5.32 8.59
CA PHE A 380 22.39 -6.71 8.92
C PHE A 380 23.53 -7.65 8.50
N ALA A 381 24.15 -7.42 7.35
CA ALA A 381 25.28 -8.23 6.89
C ALA A 381 26.53 -8.07 7.78
N MET A 382 26.83 -6.86 8.27
CA MET A 382 27.91 -6.64 9.23
C MET A 382 27.64 -7.32 10.58
N ALA A 383 26.36 -7.53 10.93
CA ALA A 383 25.95 -8.27 12.11
C ALA A 383 25.87 -9.80 11.88
N GLY A 384 26.31 -10.29 10.73
CA GLY A 384 26.38 -11.73 10.41
C GLY A 384 25.08 -12.34 9.91
N ALA A 385 24.04 -11.56 9.60
CA ALA A 385 22.80 -12.07 9.04
C ALA A 385 22.92 -12.39 7.54
N GLU A 386 22.18 -13.40 7.09
CA GLU A 386 21.85 -13.60 5.68
C GLU A 386 20.73 -12.65 5.29
N VAL A 387 20.94 -11.85 4.23
CA VAL A 387 20.00 -10.80 3.82
C VAL A 387 19.45 -11.09 2.42
N GLU A 388 18.13 -11.13 2.29
CA GLU A 388 17.42 -11.34 1.04
C GLU A 388 16.50 -10.16 0.72
N PHE A 389 16.36 -9.83 -0.57
CA PHE A 389 15.40 -8.86 -1.08
C PHE A 389 14.34 -9.53 -1.92
N SER A 390 13.10 -9.07 -1.79
CA SER A 390 11.97 -9.60 -2.56
C SER A 390 10.88 -8.55 -2.78
N GLY A 391 9.88 -8.86 -3.61
CA GLY A 391 8.69 -8.03 -3.77
C GLY A 391 8.96 -6.61 -4.25
N SER A 392 10.07 -6.36 -4.97
CA SER A 392 10.42 -5.01 -5.43
C SER A 392 9.47 -4.55 -6.53
N TYR A 393 8.90 -3.35 -6.34
CA TYR A 393 8.17 -2.62 -7.36
C TYR A 393 8.63 -1.17 -7.44
N PRO A 394 8.58 -0.55 -8.65
CA PRO A 394 9.08 0.81 -8.84
C PRO A 394 8.12 1.86 -8.30
N GLY A 395 8.66 3.02 -7.90
CA GLY A 395 7.90 4.20 -7.62
C GLY A 395 7.60 5.00 -8.89
N TRP A 396 6.65 5.92 -8.75
CA TRP A 396 6.35 6.95 -9.75
C TRP A 396 6.88 8.28 -9.22
N LYS A 397 8.01 8.70 -9.80
CA LYS A 397 8.66 9.95 -9.41
C LYS A 397 7.75 11.14 -9.74
N PRO A 398 7.46 12.01 -8.76
CA PRO A 398 6.60 13.16 -8.96
C PRO A 398 7.14 14.12 -10.02
N ASN A 399 6.25 14.59 -10.91
CA ASN A 399 6.53 15.66 -11.87
C ASN A 399 5.54 16.82 -11.68
N LEU A 400 5.91 17.80 -10.86
CA LEU A 400 5.08 18.98 -10.58
C LEU A 400 4.99 19.98 -11.76
N LYS A 401 5.72 19.72 -12.85
CA LYS A 401 5.71 20.49 -14.12
C LYS A 401 5.09 19.69 -15.26
N SER A 402 4.31 18.69 -14.97
CA SER A 402 3.59 17.87 -15.92
C SER A 402 2.56 18.68 -16.68
N HIS A 403 2.45 18.47 -18.00
CA HIS A 403 1.45 19.15 -18.82
C HIS A 403 0.03 18.74 -18.43
N ILE A 404 -0.19 17.44 -18.18
CA ILE A 404 -1.51 16.96 -17.77
C ILE A 404 -1.92 17.54 -16.41
N LEU A 405 -0.99 17.73 -15.48
CA LEU A 405 -1.28 18.37 -14.20
C LEU A 405 -1.77 19.81 -14.41
N ASP A 406 -1.11 20.60 -15.25
CA ASP A 406 -1.51 21.99 -15.54
C ASP A 406 -2.89 22.06 -16.21
N VAL A 407 -3.15 21.18 -17.19
CA VAL A 407 -4.46 21.07 -17.87
C VAL A 407 -5.54 20.72 -16.85
N MET A 408 -5.32 19.73 -16.01
CA MET A 408 -6.31 19.28 -15.03
C MET A 408 -6.55 20.31 -13.94
N LYS A 409 -5.53 20.97 -13.40
CA LYS A 409 -5.72 22.08 -12.45
C LYS A 409 -6.56 23.20 -13.03
N THR A 410 -6.22 23.64 -14.23
CA THR A 410 -6.95 24.71 -14.93
C THR A 410 -8.41 24.33 -15.19
N THR A 411 -8.64 23.12 -15.66
CA THR A 411 -9.99 22.58 -15.94
C THR A 411 -10.82 22.47 -14.68
N TYR A 412 -10.23 21.96 -13.58
CA TYR A 412 -10.93 21.81 -12.30
C TYR A 412 -11.33 23.18 -11.72
N GLN A 413 -10.39 24.12 -11.70
CA GLN A 413 -10.67 25.47 -11.23
C GLN A 413 -11.72 26.21 -12.06
N ALA A 414 -11.70 26.03 -13.39
CA ALA A 414 -12.70 26.61 -14.27
C ALA A 414 -14.10 26.05 -14.03
N ASN A 415 -14.22 24.76 -13.76
CA ASN A 415 -15.51 24.09 -13.57
C ASN A 415 -16.08 24.28 -12.14
N TYR A 416 -15.22 24.32 -11.13
CA TYR A 416 -15.66 24.22 -9.73
C TYR A 416 -15.25 25.41 -8.86
N GLY A 417 -14.46 26.37 -9.39
CA GLY A 417 -14.09 27.60 -8.68
C GLY A 417 -13.04 27.44 -7.58
N VAL A 418 -12.49 26.23 -7.43
CA VAL A 418 -11.45 25.89 -6.44
C VAL A 418 -10.31 25.13 -7.09
N GLU A 419 -9.10 25.23 -6.57
CA GLU A 419 -7.98 24.40 -7.03
C GLU A 419 -8.08 22.98 -6.45
N PRO A 420 -7.75 21.94 -7.24
CA PRO A 420 -7.61 20.59 -6.70
C PRO A 420 -6.34 20.47 -5.87
N ARG A 421 -6.34 19.54 -4.91
CA ARG A 421 -5.14 19.22 -4.14
C ARG A 421 -4.21 18.34 -4.95
N VAL A 422 -2.92 18.67 -4.97
CA VAL A 422 -1.89 17.83 -5.60
C VAL A 422 -1.30 16.92 -4.53
N ILE A 423 -1.37 15.62 -4.78
CA ILE A 423 -1.00 14.57 -3.82
C ILE A 423 0.11 13.69 -4.39
N ILE A 424 1.00 13.27 -3.52
CA ILE A 424 1.96 12.20 -3.75
C ILE A 424 1.71 11.18 -2.65
N ILE A 425 1.30 9.98 -3.04
CA ILE A 425 0.99 8.93 -2.06
C ILE A 425 2.23 8.10 -1.73
N HIS A 426 2.45 7.84 -0.45
CA HIS A 426 3.57 6.98 -0.01
C HIS A 426 3.17 5.49 0.06
N ALA A 427 2.40 5.06 -0.94
CA ALA A 427 1.97 3.68 -1.21
C ALA A 427 2.14 3.39 -2.71
N GLY A 428 1.93 2.16 -3.17
CA GLY A 428 2.04 1.79 -4.57
C GLY A 428 0.82 2.24 -5.38
N LEU A 429 1.05 2.52 -6.67
CA LEU A 429 0.02 2.66 -7.72
C LEU A 429 0.58 2.02 -9.00
N GLU A 430 -0.28 1.47 -9.84
CA GLU A 430 0.12 0.88 -11.13
C GLU A 430 0.89 1.86 -12.04
N CYS A 431 0.66 3.17 -11.86
CA CYS A 431 1.41 4.22 -12.57
C CYS A 431 2.94 4.09 -12.40
N GLY A 432 3.42 3.63 -11.23
CA GLY A 432 4.85 3.38 -11.02
C GLY A 432 5.39 2.29 -11.93
N ILE A 433 4.65 1.19 -12.05
CA ILE A 433 5.03 0.03 -12.87
C ILE A 433 4.88 0.34 -14.35
N ILE A 434 3.75 0.91 -14.76
CA ILE A 434 3.50 1.31 -16.15
C ILE A 434 4.54 2.32 -16.61
N GLY A 435 4.86 3.32 -15.78
CA GLY A 435 5.86 4.34 -16.07
C GLY A 435 7.28 3.80 -16.28
N ARG A 436 7.62 2.66 -15.68
CA ARG A 436 8.90 1.98 -15.93
C ARG A 436 9.02 1.54 -17.40
N ASN A 437 7.95 0.98 -17.97
CA ASN A 437 7.92 0.53 -19.37
C ASN A 437 7.64 1.65 -20.36
N TYR A 438 7.08 2.77 -19.88
CA TYR A 438 6.71 3.96 -20.65
C TYR A 438 7.27 5.25 -20.02
N PRO A 439 8.61 5.44 -19.97
CA PRO A 439 9.27 6.51 -19.19
C PRO A 439 8.97 7.93 -19.69
N HIS A 440 8.37 8.09 -20.87
CA HIS A 440 8.01 9.37 -21.45
C HIS A 440 6.50 9.67 -21.36
N MET A 441 5.75 8.80 -20.71
CA MET A 441 4.32 8.97 -20.52
C MET A 441 4.05 9.99 -19.43
N ASP A 442 3.22 10.98 -19.73
CA ASP A 442 2.74 11.94 -18.74
C ASP A 442 1.52 11.35 -18.03
N MET A 443 1.57 11.23 -16.72
CA MET A 443 0.58 10.45 -15.96
C MET A 443 -0.01 11.27 -14.83
N ILE A 444 -1.28 10.99 -14.53
CA ILE A 444 -1.99 11.53 -13.36
C ILE A 444 -3.04 10.53 -12.91
N SER A 445 -3.29 10.45 -11.59
CA SER A 445 -4.37 9.65 -11.05
C SER A 445 -5.39 10.51 -10.31
N PHE A 446 -6.67 10.20 -10.50
CA PHE A 446 -7.79 10.88 -9.85
C PHE A 446 -9.03 9.98 -9.87
N GLY A 447 -10.02 10.32 -9.05
CA GLY A 447 -11.24 9.51 -8.96
C GLY A 447 -12.35 10.16 -8.14
N PRO A 448 -13.48 9.46 -7.98
CA PRO A 448 -14.56 9.88 -7.09
C PRO A 448 -14.23 9.57 -5.62
N THR A 449 -15.09 9.99 -4.70
CA THR A 449 -14.94 9.62 -3.29
C THR A 449 -15.45 8.20 -3.05
N ILE A 450 -14.53 7.29 -2.73
CA ILE A 450 -14.78 5.96 -2.20
C ILE A 450 -14.36 5.95 -0.73
N LYS A 451 -15.10 5.28 0.13
CA LYS A 451 -14.75 5.11 1.54
C LYS A 451 -14.75 3.64 1.91
N TYR A 452 -13.83 3.30 2.78
CA TYR A 452 -13.64 1.94 3.30
C TYR A 452 -13.45 0.90 2.19
N PRO A 453 -12.59 1.15 1.17
CA PRO A 453 -12.25 0.12 0.20
C PRO A 453 -11.72 -1.12 0.93
N HIS A 454 -11.74 -2.28 0.30
CA HIS A 454 -11.30 -3.55 0.86
C HIS A 454 -12.07 -3.98 2.13
N SER A 455 -13.26 -3.42 2.36
CA SER A 455 -14.10 -3.71 3.51
C SER A 455 -15.57 -3.93 3.09
N PRO A 456 -16.36 -4.73 3.82
CA PRO A 456 -17.81 -4.82 3.61
C PRO A 456 -18.57 -3.50 3.81
N ASP A 457 -17.92 -2.48 4.35
CA ASP A 457 -18.46 -1.11 4.49
C ASP A 457 -18.13 -0.21 3.29
N GLU A 458 -17.50 -0.76 2.25
CA GLU A 458 -17.15 -0.03 1.03
C GLU A 458 -18.35 0.68 0.43
N ARG A 459 -18.15 1.96 0.11
CA ARG A 459 -19.19 2.80 -0.48
C ARG A 459 -18.63 3.90 -1.34
N VAL A 460 -19.32 4.22 -2.44
CA VAL A 460 -18.96 5.31 -3.37
C VAL A 460 -19.99 6.42 -3.32
N ASN A 461 -19.57 7.67 -3.27
CA ASN A 461 -20.45 8.83 -3.19
C ASN A 461 -21.04 9.17 -4.58
N ILE A 462 -22.36 9.20 -4.67
CA ILE A 462 -23.11 9.39 -5.93
C ILE A 462 -22.78 10.75 -6.60
N ALA A 463 -22.75 11.83 -5.82
CA ALA A 463 -22.49 13.16 -6.37
C ALA A 463 -21.07 13.30 -6.90
N THR A 464 -20.09 12.66 -6.22
CA THR A 464 -18.69 12.73 -6.67
C THR A 464 -18.43 11.87 -7.89
N VAL A 465 -19.18 10.80 -8.15
CA VAL A 465 -19.11 10.05 -9.41
C VAL A 465 -19.56 10.94 -10.59
N ALA A 466 -20.62 11.72 -10.43
CA ALA A 466 -21.06 12.65 -11.46
C ALA A 466 -19.97 13.72 -11.74
N LYS A 467 -19.44 14.31 -10.67
CA LYS A 467 -18.39 15.33 -10.75
C LYS A 467 -17.11 14.78 -11.39
N PHE A 468 -16.69 13.57 -11.00
CA PHE A 468 -15.55 12.87 -11.59
C PHE A 468 -15.71 12.66 -13.10
N TYR A 469 -16.88 12.17 -13.54
CA TYR A 469 -17.15 11.93 -14.95
C TYR A 469 -17.20 13.21 -15.78
N GLU A 470 -17.84 14.27 -15.28
CA GLU A 470 -17.85 15.60 -15.92
C GLU A 470 -16.43 16.16 -16.04
N TYR A 471 -15.63 16.02 -15.00
CA TYR A 471 -14.24 16.46 -14.98
C TYR A 471 -13.37 15.67 -15.97
N LEU A 472 -13.55 14.37 -16.06
CA LEU A 472 -12.87 13.52 -17.03
C LEU A 472 -13.21 13.96 -18.48
N LEU A 473 -14.49 14.18 -18.79
CA LEU A 473 -14.93 14.67 -20.10
C LEU A 473 -14.37 16.07 -20.42
N ALA A 474 -14.34 16.98 -19.43
CA ALA A 474 -13.78 18.32 -19.59
C ALA A 474 -12.27 18.28 -19.85
N THR A 475 -11.55 17.39 -19.13
CA THR A 475 -10.11 17.16 -19.34
C THR A 475 -9.83 16.66 -20.76
N LEU A 476 -10.58 15.66 -21.25
CA LEU A 476 -10.40 15.12 -22.61
C LEU A 476 -10.64 16.17 -23.70
N ARG A 477 -11.55 17.12 -23.47
CA ARG A 477 -11.78 18.25 -24.42
C ARG A 477 -10.66 19.27 -24.40
N ALA A 478 -9.93 19.38 -23.28
CA ALA A 478 -8.86 20.36 -23.11
C ALA A 478 -7.49 19.83 -23.58
N LEU A 479 -7.36 18.52 -23.81
CA LEU A 479 -6.20 17.83 -24.36
C LEU A 479 -6.28 17.76 -25.89
#